data_6d7dd1ee47c3a4d6a55686f30270eddd
#
_entry.id   6d7dd1ee47c3a4d6a55686f30270eddd
#
_cell.length_a   1.000
_cell.length_b   1.000
_cell.length_c   1.000
_cell.angle_alpha   90.00
_cell.angle_beta   90.00
_cell.angle_gamma   90.00
#
_symmetry.space_group_name_H-M   'P 1'
#
loop_
_entity.id
_entity.type
_entity.pdbx_description
1 polymer ?
#
loop_
_entity_poly.entity_id
_entity_poly.type
_entity_poly.pdbx_seq_one_letter_code
_entity_poly.pdbx_strand_id
1 'polypeptide(L)'
;MATREHDSGLCVAVENMFPWTAGRGTVQAYLPHWDPVPQPYDHVTMDLSHTATARSDAMAMVHALGDRLAHVHLADGSGSTTLKDEHLPPGRGNQPCAEFLEHIAESGYTGAVALEVGTRRQDRTGREAVLAESLAFARDHLAAGLARREP
;
A
#
# COMPACT_ATOMS: atom_id res chain seq x y z
N MET A 1 0.79 -18.54 11.36
CA MET A 1 0.22 -17.22 11.67
C MET A 1 -1.09 -17.32 12.41
N ALA A 2 -2.07 -18.09 11.93
CA ALA A 2 -3.37 -18.28 12.58
C ALA A 2 -3.32 -18.60 14.09
N THR A 3 -2.33 -19.37 14.55
CA THR A 3 -2.16 -19.70 15.98
C THR A 3 -1.84 -18.46 16.84
N ARG A 4 -1.03 -17.50 16.31
CA ARG A 4 -0.68 -16.28 17.07
C ARG A 4 -1.83 -15.28 17.12
N GLU A 5 -2.63 -15.20 16.07
CA GLU A 5 -3.84 -14.36 16.04
C GLU A 5 -4.86 -14.87 17.06
N HIS A 6 -5.09 -16.18 17.07
CA HIS A 6 -6.03 -16.80 18.00
C HIS A 6 -5.63 -16.56 19.47
N ASP A 7 -4.35 -16.66 19.79
CA ASP A 7 -3.86 -16.54 21.16
C ASP A 7 -3.78 -15.08 21.65
N SER A 8 -3.59 -14.12 20.76
CA SER A 8 -3.39 -12.71 21.09
C SER A 8 -4.62 -11.82 20.89
N GLY A 9 -5.59 -12.27 20.10
CA GLY A 9 -6.73 -11.45 19.66
C GLY A 9 -6.33 -10.31 18.71
N LEU A 10 -5.10 -10.35 18.17
CA LEU A 10 -4.59 -9.35 17.24
C LEU A 10 -4.73 -9.86 15.79
N CYS A 11 -5.10 -8.98 14.86
CA CYS A 11 -5.02 -9.27 13.44
C CYS A 11 -3.57 -9.14 12.97
N VAL A 12 -3.03 -10.20 12.38
CA VAL A 12 -1.68 -10.22 11.80
C VAL A 12 -1.77 -10.15 10.28
N ALA A 13 -1.62 -8.96 9.73
CA ALA A 13 -1.61 -8.75 8.29
C ALA A 13 -0.20 -8.88 7.71
N VAL A 14 -0.07 -9.62 6.61
CA VAL A 14 1.21 -9.84 5.91
C VAL A 14 1.34 -8.80 4.82
N GLU A 15 2.43 -8.07 4.83
CA GLU A 15 2.68 -7.03 3.84
C GLU A 15 3.20 -7.61 2.51
N ASN A 16 2.71 -7.09 1.38
CA ASN A 16 3.33 -7.35 0.09
C ASN A 16 4.71 -6.68 0.06
N MET A 17 5.74 -7.47 -0.21
CA MET A 17 7.10 -6.96 -0.33
C MET A 17 7.45 -6.64 -1.79
N PHE A 18 8.72 -6.49 -2.10
CA PHE A 18 9.21 -6.28 -3.45
C PHE A 18 10.45 -7.16 -3.74
N PRO A 19 10.71 -7.50 -5.00
CA PRO A 19 11.86 -8.30 -5.37
C PRO A 19 13.15 -7.47 -5.32
N TRP A 20 14.28 -8.15 -5.08
CA TRP A 20 15.61 -7.55 -5.23
C TRP A 20 16.21 -7.90 -6.58
N THR A 21 17.07 -7.01 -7.10
CA THR A 21 17.86 -7.29 -8.28
C THR A 21 19.12 -8.07 -7.89
N ALA A 22 19.32 -9.22 -8.53
CA ALA A 22 20.54 -10.03 -8.39
C ALA A 22 21.10 -10.33 -9.78
N GLY A 23 22.18 -9.67 -10.15
CA GLY A 23 22.77 -9.78 -11.48
C GLY A 23 21.80 -9.29 -12.57
N ARG A 24 21.36 -10.21 -13.47
CA ARG A 24 20.38 -9.93 -14.55
C ARG A 24 18.95 -10.35 -14.22
N GLY A 25 18.70 -10.82 -13.01
CA GLY A 25 17.39 -11.33 -12.59
C GLY A 25 16.88 -10.67 -11.32
N THR A 26 15.69 -11.09 -10.93
CA THR A 26 15.05 -10.72 -9.67
C THR A 26 15.00 -11.94 -8.75
N VAL A 27 15.14 -11.70 -7.45
CA VAL A 27 15.05 -12.74 -6.43
C VAL A 27 14.08 -12.31 -5.33
N GLN A 28 13.40 -13.28 -4.75
CA GLN A 28 12.63 -13.05 -3.54
C GLN A 28 13.59 -12.96 -2.35
N ALA A 29 13.75 -11.75 -1.82
CA ALA A 29 14.66 -11.46 -0.71
C ALA A 29 13.94 -11.47 0.65
N TYR A 30 12.62 -11.41 0.66
CA TYR A 30 11.80 -11.40 1.86
C TYR A 30 10.95 -12.69 1.95
N LEU A 31 10.59 -13.11 3.15
CA LEU A 31 9.65 -14.22 3.35
C LEU A 31 8.26 -13.89 2.77
N PRO A 32 7.67 -12.70 3.05
CA PRO A 32 6.47 -12.29 2.34
C PRO A 32 6.76 -12.07 0.85
N HIS A 33 5.85 -12.57 0.01
CA HIS A 33 5.97 -12.42 -1.43
C HIS A 33 5.51 -11.02 -1.87
N TRP A 34 5.98 -10.54 -3.03
CA TRP A 34 5.50 -9.28 -3.62
C TRP A 34 4.11 -9.39 -4.24
N ASP A 35 3.65 -10.61 -4.54
CA ASP A 35 2.27 -10.90 -4.88
C ASP A 35 1.64 -11.76 -3.77
N PRO A 36 0.84 -11.17 -2.87
CA PRO A 36 0.17 -11.88 -1.79
C PRO A 36 -1.11 -12.59 -2.23
N VAL A 37 -1.62 -12.33 -3.45
CA VAL A 37 -2.90 -12.87 -3.91
C VAL A 37 -2.93 -14.39 -3.90
N PRO A 38 -1.96 -15.12 -4.49
CA PRO A 38 -1.94 -16.57 -4.46
C PRO A 38 -1.45 -17.16 -3.14
N GLN A 39 -1.03 -16.35 -2.19
CA GLN A 39 -0.48 -16.82 -0.93
C GLN A 39 -1.58 -17.12 0.10
N PRO A 40 -1.35 -18.09 1.01
CA PRO A 40 -2.32 -18.46 2.04
C PRO A 40 -2.25 -17.51 3.24
N TYR A 41 -2.37 -16.20 2.99
CA TYR A 41 -2.43 -15.17 4.02
C TYR A 41 -3.89 -14.80 4.28
N ASP A 42 -4.34 -14.92 5.52
CA ASP A 42 -5.71 -14.58 5.91
C ASP A 42 -5.94 -13.07 5.82
N HIS A 43 -4.93 -12.28 6.20
CA HIS A 43 -4.96 -10.82 6.17
C HIS A 43 -3.69 -10.26 5.50
N VAL A 44 -3.87 -9.21 4.71
CA VAL A 44 -2.80 -8.58 3.93
C VAL A 44 -2.74 -7.09 4.24
N THR A 45 -1.53 -6.59 4.45
CA THR A 45 -1.19 -5.17 4.35
C THR A 45 -0.75 -4.89 2.92
N MET A 46 -1.35 -3.91 2.27
CA MET A 46 -0.96 -3.52 0.92
C MET A 46 -0.20 -2.19 0.94
N ASP A 47 1.05 -2.25 0.52
CA ASP A 47 1.90 -1.08 0.30
C ASP A 47 1.99 -0.76 -1.19
N LEU A 48 1.63 0.48 -1.57
CA LEU A 48 1.60 0.91 -2.97
C LEU A 48 3.00 1.26 -3.50
N SER A 49 3.95 1.69 -2.65
CA SER A 49 5.36 1.86 -3.08
C SER A 49 5.99 0.52 -3.42
N HIS A 50 5.65 -0.53 -2.66
CA HIS A 50 6.09 -1.89 -2.95
C HIS A 50 5.49 -2.43 -4.25
N THR A 51 4.21 -2.13 -4.55
CA THR A 51 3.62 -2.50 -5.84
C THR A 51 4.31 -1.79 -7.00
N ALA A 52 4.67 -0.50 -6.85
CA ALA A 52 5.47 0.23 -7.83
C ALA A 52 6.83 -0.43 -8.07
N THR A 53 7.53 -0.75 -6.98
CA THR A 53 8.86 -1.38 -7.03
C THR A 53 8.80 -2.78 -7.66
N ALA A 54 7.77 -3.55 -7.35
CA ALA A 54 7.51 -4.87 -7.93
C ALA A 54 6.96 -4.79 -9.37
N ARG A 55 6.51 -3.62 -9.82
CA ARG A 55 5.80 -3.43 -11.09
C ARG A 55 4.53 -4.27 -11.17
N SER A 56 3.86 -4.41 -10.06
CA SER A 56 2.59 -5.10 -9.94
C SER A 56 1.43 -4.14 -10.23
N ASP A 57 0.32 -4.68 -10.69
CA ASP A 57 -0.91 -3.93 -10.86
C ASP A 57 -1.63 -3.80 -9.51
N ALA A 58 -1.60 -2.61 -8.91
CA ALA A 58 -2.19 -2.34 -7.61
C ALA A 58 -3.71 -2.52 -7.61
N MET A 59 -4.40 -2.12 -8.69
CA MET A 59 -5.84 -2.25 -8.78
C MET A 59 -6.27 -3.70 -8.96
N ALA A 60 -5.61 -4.45 -9.82
CA ALA A 60 -5.87 -5.88 -9.95
C ALA A 60 -5.62 -6.62 -8.62
N MET A 61 -4.57 -6.23 -7.88
CA MET A 61 -4.23 -6.83 -6.59
C MET A 61 -5.30 -6.54 -5.52
N VAL A 62 -5.74 -5.29 -5.37
CA VAL A 62 -6.76 -4.93 -4.36
C VAL A 62 -8.09 -5.62 -4.65
N HIS A 63 -8.51 -5.68 -5.92
CA HIS A 63 -9.73 -6.40 -6.31
C HIS A 63 -9.66 -7.89 -5.99
N ALA A 64 -8.50 -8.53 -6.22
CA ALA A 64 -8.31 -9.95 -5.95
C ALA A 64 -8.17 -10.27 -4.45
N LEU A 65 -7.69 -9.34 -3.65
CA LEU A 65 -7.61 -9.50 -2.19
C LEU A 65 -8.99 -9.42 -1.53
N GLY A 66 -9.83 -8.49 -1.95
CA GLY A 66 -11.16 -8.30 -1.34
C GLY A 66 -11.08 -8.15 0.18
N ASP A 67 -11.87 -8.95 0.91
CA ASP A 67 -11.95 -8.93 2.38
C ASP A 67 -10.64 -9.31 3.10
N ARG A 68 -9.65 -9.83 2.37
CA ARG A 68 -8.33 -10.10 2.95
C ARG A 68 -7.47 -8.85 3.13
N LEU A 69 -7.85 -7.72 2.52
CA LEU A 69 -7.17 -6.45 2.74
C LEU A 69 -7.48 -5.93 4.14
N ALA A 70 -6.53 -5.99 5.05
CA ALA A 70 -6.70 -5.59 6.44
C ALA A 70 -6.04 -4.25 6.78
N HIS A 71 -4.99 -3.86 6.06
CA HIS A 71 -4.25 -2.64 6.29
C HIS A 71 -3.68 -2.07 4.99
N VAL A 72 -3.46 -0.76 4.95
CA VAL A 72 -2.87 -0.08 3.78
C VAL A 72 -1.71 0.80 4.24
N HIS A 73 -0.55 0.64 3.63
CA HIS A 73 0.53 1.61 3.65
C HIS A 73 0.39 2.49 2.39
N LEU A 74 0.01 3.74 2.62
CA LEU A 74 -0.18 4.70 1.54
C LEU A 74 1.11 5.47 1.29
N ALA A 75 1.77 5.10 0.24
CA ALA A 75 2.89 5.78 -0.38
C ALA A 75 2.74 5.67 -1.90
N ASP A 76 3.58 6.35 -2.65
CA ASP A 76 3.63 6.25 -4.09
C ASP A 76 5.03 5.83 -4.54
N GLY A 77 5.18 5.42 -5.77
CA GLY A 77 6.44 5.05 -6.39
C GLY A 77 6.39 5.20 -7.89
N SER A 78 7.53 5.53 -8.48
CA SER A 78 7.63 5.73 -9.93
C SER A 78 7.68 4.43 -10.74
N GLY A 79 7.88 3.28 -10.09
CA GLY A 79 8.14 2.01 -10.76
C GLY A 79 9.42 2.06 -11.60
N SER A 80 10.42 2.83 -11.15
CA SER A 80 11.67 3.01 -11.87
C SER A 80 12.38 1.67 -12.08
N THR A 81 13.25 1.63 -13.11
CA THR A 81 14.00 0.41 -13.44
C THR A 81 15.03 0.00 -12.39
N THR A 82 15.27 0.85 -11.40
CA THR A 82 16.25 0.61 -10.33
C THR A 82 15.73 -0.27 -9.19
N LEU A 83 14.48 -0.72 -9.23
CA LEU A 83 13.85 -1.49 -8.14
C LEU A 83 14.07 -0.84 -6.77
N LYS A 84 13.89 0.47 -6.72
CA LYS A 84 14.06 1.24 -5.50
C LYS A 84 12.70 1.51 -4.90
N ASP A 85 12.56 1.13 -3.66
CA ASP A 85 11.42 1.53 -2.85
C ASP A 85 11.55 3.02 -2.50
N GLU A 86 10.62 3.83 -3.01
CA GLU A 86 10.76 5.30 -3.02
C GLU A 86 9.95 5.98 -1.93
N HIS A 87 8.82 5.41 -1.52
CA HIS A 87 7.88 5.99 -0.56
C HIS A 87 7.57 7.48 -0.87
N LEU A 88 7.20 7.76 -2.13
CA LEU A 88 6.83 9.10 -2.56
C LEU A 88 5.49 9.52 -1.94
N PRO A 89 5.24 10.83 -1.75
CA PRO A 89 3.90 11.30 -1.42
C PRO A 89 2.88 10.85 -2.47
N PRO A 90 1.65 10.49 -2.05
CA PRO A 90 0.60 10.06 -2.97
C PRO A 90 0.35 11.07 -4.08
N GLY A 91 0.22 10.60 -5.31
CA GLY A 91 0.06 11.41 -6.52
C GLY A 91 1.35 11.98 -7.09
N ARG A 92 2.53 11.64 -6.54
CA ARG A 92 3.85 12.07 -7.05
C ARG A 92 4.63 10.97 -7.76
N GLY A 93 4.09 9.77 -7.83
CA GLY A 93 4.59 8.64 -8.59
C GLY A 93 3.66 8.23 -9.71
N ASN A 94 3.61 6.93 -9.99
CA ASN A 94 2.81 6.34 -11.05
C ASN A 94 1.76 5.33 -10.51
N GLN A 95 1.65 5.21 -9.19
CA GLN A 95 0.64 4.33 -8.62
C GLN A 95 -0.75 4.98 -8.67
N PRO A 96 -1.81 4.19 -8.86
CA PRO A 96 -3.18 4.71 -8.93
C PRO A 96 -3.71 5.05 -7.52
N CYS A 97 -2.96 5.84 -6.72
CA CYS A 97 -3.28 6.11 -5.32
C CYS A 97 -4.67 6.70 -5.13
N ALA A 98 -5.10 7.59 -6.02
CA ALA A 98 -6.43 8.19 -5.98
C ALA A 98 -7.53 7.15 -6.20
N GLU A 99 -7.45 6.43 -7.32
CA GLU A 99 -8.40 5.36 -7.68
C GLU A 99 -8.46 4.26 -6.63
N PHE A 100 -7.30 3.88 -6.10
CA PHE A 100 -7.18 2.89 -5.04
C PHE A 100 -7.95 3.30 -3.77
N LEU A 101 -7.72 4.54 -3.29
CA LEU A 101 -8.41 5.07 -2.09
C LEU A 101 -9.92 5.17 -2.30
N GLU A 102 -10.34 5.64 -3.47
CA GLU A 102 -11.75 5.73 -3.83
C GLU A 102 -12.40 4.35 -3.88
N HIS A 103 -11.73 3.37 -4.48
CA HIS A 103 -12.20 1.99 -4.55
C HIS A 103 -12.37 1.36 -3.16
N ILE A 104 -11.36 1.45 -2.28
CA ILE A 104 -11.48 0.84 -0.94
C ILE A 104 -12.57 1.50 -0.11
N ALA A 105 -12.76 2.82 -0.22
CA ALA A 105 -13.84 3.52 0.46
C ALA A 105 -15.23 3.10 -0.07
N GLU A 106 -15.37 3.00 -1.38
CA GLU A 106 -16.60 2.55 -2.05
C GLU A 106 -16.95 1.10 -1.70
N SER A 107 -15.94 0.21 -1.62
CA SER A 107 -16.12 -1.21 -1.26
C SER A 107 -16.48 -1.44 0.21
N GLY A 108 -16.36 -0.43 1.05
CA GLY A 108 -16.67 -0.52 2.48
C GLY A 108 -15.52 -1.02 3.35
N TYR A 109 -14.30 -0.86 2.91
CA TYR A 109 -13.12 -1.13 3.72
C TYR A 109 -13.16 -0.38 5.06
N THR A 110 -12.88 -1.09 6.14
CA THR A 110 -12.91 -0.57 7.52
C THR A 110 -11.55 -0.58 8.21
N GLY A 111 -10.52 -1.05 7.52
CA GLY A 111 -9.15 -1.08 8.04
C GLY A 111 -8.51 0.31 8.08
N ALA A 112 -7.30 0.39 8.60
CA ALA A 112 -6.55 1.63 8.65
C ALA A 112 -5.77 1.89 7.35
N VAL A 113 -5.66 3.17 6.98
CA VAL A 113 -4.74 3.65 5.94
C VAL A 113 -3.66 4.47 6.63
N ALA A 114 -2.45 3.96 6.66
CA ALA A 114 -1.28 4.63 7.24
C ALA A 114 -0.45 5.30 6.15
N LEU A 115 -0.10 6.58 6.35
CA LEU A 115 0.85 7.26 5.47
C LEU A 115 2.27 6.76 5.74
N GLU A 116 2.93 6.25 4.72
CA GLU A 116 4.32 5.81 4.81
C GLU A 116 5.20 6.53 3.79
N VAL A 117 5.33 7.85 3.94
CA VAL A 117 6.06 8.70 2.99
C VAL A 117 7.46 9.03 3.46
N GLY A 118 8.41 9.00 2.52
CA GLY A 118 9.81 9.29 2.76
C GLY A 118 10.07 10.78 3.04
N THR A 119 10.42 11.12 4.30
CA THR A 119 10.68 12.52 4.70
C THR A 119 12.14 12.80 5.07
N ARG A 120 13.04 11.82 4.87
CA ARG A 120 14.45 11.91 5.32
C ARG A 120 15.23 13.12 4.80
N ARG A 121 14.88 13.61 3.61
CA ARG A 121 15.57 14.72 2.94
C ARG A 121 14.96 16.09 3.25
N GLN A 122 13.92 16.13 4.06
CA GLN A 122 13.20 17.34 4.42
C GLN A 122 13.66 17.85 5.80
N ASP A 123 13.71 19.15 5.96
CA ASP A 123 13.74 19.79 7.27
C ASP A 123 12.38 19.63 7.99
N ARG A 124 12.25 20.16 9.18
CA ARG A 124 11.02 20.03 9.98
C ARG A 124 9.80 20.59 9.24
N THR A 125 9.90 21.79 8.70
CA THR A 125 8.80 22.48 8.00
C THR A 125 8.41 21.71 6.73
N GLY A 126 9.40 21.24 5.97
CA GLY A 126 9.17 20.42 4.79
C GLY A 126 8.50 19.10 5.11
N ARG A 127 8.86 18.44 6.22
CA ARG A 127 8.17 17.20 6.67
C ARG A 127 6.70 17.47 7.01
N GLU A 128 6.43 18.51 7.79
CA GLU A 128 5.08 18.90 8.16
C GLU A 128 4.22 19.19 6.92
N ALA A 129 4.78 19.91 5.95
CA ALA A 129 4.09 20.22 4.69
C ALA A 129 3.78 18.95 3.87
N VAL A 130 4.75 18.06 3.68
CA VAL A 130 4.56 16.81 2.93
C VAL A 130 3.53 15.91 3.60
N LEU A 131 3.57 15.79 4.92
CA LEU A 131 2.59 14.97 5.65
C LEU A 131 1.19 15.57 5.57
N ALA A 132 1.06 16.90 5.69
CA ALA A 132 -0.22 17.58 5.57
C ALA A 132 -0.83 17.42 4.17
N GLU A 133 -0.02 17.57 3.11
CA GLU A 133 -0.42 17.34 1.72
C GLU A 133 -0.89 15.89 1.49
N SER A 134 -0.09 14.92 1.95
CA SER A 134 -0.42 13.50 1.80
C SER A 134 -1.69 13.12 2.56
N LEU A 135 -1.90 13.70 3.74
CA LEU A 135 -3.11 13.47 4.53
C LEU A 135 -4.35 14.09 3.88
N ALA A 136 -4.22 15.29 3.30
CA ALA A 136 -5.30 15.94 2.55
C ALA A 136 -5.68 15.09 1.34
N PHE A 137 -4.69 14.66 0.53
CA PHE A 137 -4.91 13.76 -0.60
C PHE A 137 -5.69 12.50 -0.18
N ALA A 138 -5.24 11.83 0.89
CA ALA A 138 -5.91 10.61 1.35
C ALA A 138 -7.36 10.86 1.76
N ARG A 139 -7.62 11.93 2.51
CA ARG A 139 -8.98 12.30 2.96
C ARG A 139 -9.91 12.64 1.82
N ASP A 140 -9.44 13.41 0.84
CA ASP A 140 -10.24 13.84 -0.29
C ASP A 140 -10.69 12.65 -1.14
N HIS A 141 -9.78 11.71 -1.44
CA HIS A 141 -10.11 10.53 -2.24
C HIS A 141 -10.93 9.49 -1.46
N LEU A 142 -10.68 9.29 -0.18
CA LEU A 142 -11.56 8.45 0.65
C LEU A 142 -12.98 9.04 0.73
N ALA A 143 -13.11 10.36 0.88
CA ALA A 143 -14.42 11.02 0.89
C ALA A 143 -15.14 10.88 -0.46
N ALA A 144 -14.42 11.00 -1.59
CA ALA A 144 -14.97 10.80 -2.92
C ALA A 144 -15.49 9.36 -3.12
N GLY A 145 -14.78 8.35 -2.64
CA GLY A 145 -15.22 6.96 -2.68
C GLY A 145 -16.45 6.71 -1.79
N LEU A 146 -16.45 7.25 -0.58
CA LEU A 146 -17.60 7.14 0.33
C LEU A 146 -18.86 7.76 -0.27
N ALA A 147 -18.75 8.92 -0.93
CA ALA A 147 -19.89 9.58 -1.59
C ALA A 147 -20.52 8.74 -2.71
N ARG A 148 -19.76 7.84 -3.35
CA ARG A 148 -20.30 6.91 -4.35
C ARG A 148 -20.98 5.67 -3.76
N ARG A 149 -20.69 5.37 -2.49
CA ARG A 149 -21.29 4.24 -1.78
C ARG A 149 -22.68 4.54 -1.26
N GLU A 150 -23.03 5.81 -1.02
CA GLU A 150 -24.35 6.20 -0.56
C GLU A 150 -25.39 5.99 -1.68
N PRO A 151 -26.50 5.28 -1.40
CA PRO A 151 -27.53 4.98 -2.38
C PRO A 151 -28.35 6.21 -2.78
#